data_0f02411631f3eec6e83a077143672e8d
#
_entry.id   0f02411631f3eec6e83a077143672e8d
#
_cell.length_a   1.000
_cell.length_b   1.000
_cell.length_c   1.000
_cell.angle_alpha   90.00
_cell.angle_beta   90.00
_cell.angle_gamma   90.00
#
_symmetry.space_group_name_H-M   'P 1'
#
loop_
_entity.id
_entity.type
_entity.pdbx_description
1 polymer ?
#
loop_
_entity_poly.entity_id
_entity_poly.type
_entity_poly.pdbx_seq_one_letter_code
_entity_poly.pdbx_strand_id
1 'polypeptide(L)'
;MKKIFYLFSIVVMGMLVASCHLNDLPTFDDKDAFASFSNSSMKAAENVGTLNIPVHVTSLNGVATTVTYEFVNGSATQGVDFEDATGSGSITFSAGESEKYISVKIIPHLGVFTGDRAFSVKFKSTGDIATGASNTCNVTIADIDHPLSNLFGTYKATAFSPWRGEYSWELTISKDESDVTKIWMTDPDPYFASYGYSAKIYGIVNDAKTEITFPNRQEHVSAYSTVIVGLFVILY
;
A
#
# COMPACT_ATOMS: atom_id res chain seq x y z
N MET A 1 -71.21 -7.14 -19.79
CA MET A 1 -69.80 -7.05 -20.16
C MET A 1 -69.13 -5.71 -19.74
N LYS A 2 -69.76 -4.56 -20.00
CA LYS A 2 -69.18 -3.25 -19.64
C LYS A 2 -68.91 -3.06 -18.11
N LYS A 3 -69.78 -3.55 -17.22
CA LYS A 3 -69.58 -3.42 -15.77
C LYS A 3 -68.41 -4.23 -15.20
N ILE A 4 -68.09 -5.37 -15.77
CA ILE A 4 -66.94 -6.21 -15.42
C ILE A 4 -65.62 -5.54 -15.83
N PHE A 5 -65.65 -4.84 -16.96
CA PHE A 5 -64.45 -4.11 -17.45
C PHE A 5 -64.08 -2.92 -16.54
N TYR A 6 -65.08 -2.20 -16.02
CA TYR A 6 -64.86 -1.11 -15.06
C TYR A 6 -64.34 -1.61 -13.73
N LEU A 7 -64.84 -2.74 -13.20
CA LEU A 7 -64.31 -3.35 -11.98
C LEU A 7 -62.86 -3.82 -12.13
N PHE A 8 -62.53 -4.41 -13.29
CA PHE A 8 -61.18 -4.85 -13.57
C PHE A 8 -60.21 -3.66 -13.71
N SER A 9 -60.67 -2.57 -14.35
CA SER A 9 -59.87 -1.33 -14.49
C SER A 9 -59.60 -0.66 -13.11
N ILE A 10 -60.56 -0.66 -12.18
CA ILE A 10 -60.39 -0.09 -10.82
C ILE A 10 -59.43 -0.95 -10.01
N VAL A 11 -59.48 -2.28 -10.12
CA VAL A 11 -58.53 -3.19 -9.40
C VAL A 11 -57.12 -3.05 -9.93
N VAL A 12 -56.92 -2.95 -11.27
CA VAL A 12 -55.59 -2.73 -11.87
C VAL A 12 -55.03 -1.36 -11.49
N MET A 13 -55.87 -0.32 -11.44
CA MET A 13 -55.47 1.02 -11.04
C MET A 13 -55.15 1.08 -9.56
N GLY A 14 -55.86 0.31 -8.69
CA GLY A 14 -55.55 0.17 -7.27
C GLY A 14 -54.21 -0.55 -6.99
N MET A 15 -53.81 -1.52 -7.86
CA MET A 15 -52.51 -2.20 -7.72
C MET A 15 -51.32 -1.34 -8.14
N LEU A 16 -51.53 -0.35 -9.03
CA LEU A 16 -50.45 0.56 -9.46
C LEU A 16 -50.08 1.60 -8.40
N VAL A 17 -50.99 1.95 -7.46
CA VAL A 17 -50.68 2.90 -6.36
C VAL A 17 -50.09 2.21 -5.15
N ALA A 18 -50.19 0.89 -5.02
CA ALA A 18 -49.54 0.15 -3.91
C ALA A 18 -48.04 -0.05 -4.12
N SER A 19 -47.50 0.32 -5.28
CA SER A 19 -46.07 0.17 -5.61
C SER A 19 -45.19 1.32 -5.12
N CYS A 20 -45.75 2.34 -4.46
CA CYS A 20 -44.96 3.53 -4.06
C CYS A 20 -43.98 3.30 -2.90
N HIS A 21 -44.04 2.17 -2.18
CA HIS A 21 -43.07 1.88 -1.11
C HIS A 21 -41.86 1.05 -1.55
N LEU A 22 -41.78 0.66 -2.81
CA LEU A 22 -40.65 -0.10 -3.35
C LEU A 22 -39.44 0.78 -3.74
N ASN A 23 -39.55 2.09 -3.56
CA ASN A 23 -38.51 3.06 -3.96
C ASN A 23 -37.90 3.84 -2.79
N ASP A 24 -38.15 3.43 -1.55
CA ASP A 24 -37.43 3.98 -0.39
C ASP A 24 -36.02 3.40 -0.41
N LEU A 25 -35.10 4.12 -1.05
CA LEU A 25 -33.68 3.81 -0.94
C LEU A 25 -33.26 3.90 0.53
N PRO A 26 -32.51 2.93 1.05
CA PRO A 26 -32.00 3.03 2.40
C PRO A 26 -31.19 4.33 2.52
N THR A 27 -31.61 5.21 3.43
CA THR A 27 -30.88 6.44 3.73
C THR A 27 -29.90 6.17 4.87
N PHE A 28 -28.65 6.60 4.71
CA PHE A 28 -27.67 6.55 5.78
C PHE A 28 -28.10 7.44 6.94
N ASP A 29 -28.10 6.90 8.15
CA ASP A 29 -28.36 7.65 9.39
C ASP A 29 -27.26 7.36 10.44
N ASP A 30 -27.31 8.01 11.61
CA ASP A 30 -26.29 7.83 12.65
C ASP A 30 -26.27 6.42 13.28
N LYS A 31 -27.30 5.57 13.03
CA LYS A 31 -27.27 4.15 13.41
C LYS A 31 -26.38 3.33 12.50
N ASP A 32 -26.13 3.84 11.28
CA ASP A 32 -25.24 3.25 10.31
C ASP A 32 -23.79 3.75 10.46
N ALA A 33 -23.54 4.59 11.49
CA ALA A 33 -22.20 5.13 11.76
C ALA A 33 -21.19 4.01 11.99
N PHE A 34 -19.99 4.20 11.47
CA PHE A 34 -18.90 3.22 11.62
C PHE A 34 -17.53 3.88 11.72
N ALA A 35 -16.59 3.17 12.36
CA ALA A 35 -15.18 3.54 12.40
C ALA A 35 -14.38 2.64 11.47
N SER A 36 -13.40 3.23 10.79
CA SER A 36 -12.45 2.53 9.91
C SER A 36 -11.07 3.19 9.94
N PHE A 37 -10.04 2.43 9.60
CA PHE A 37 -8.77 3.03 9.19
C PHE A 37 -8.93 3.67 7.81
N SER A 38 -8.36 4.86 7.62
CA SER A 38 -8.34 5.52 6.30
C SER A 38 -7.49 4.75 5.29
N ASN A 39 -6.47 4.04 5.78
CA ASN A 39 -5.57 3.22 4.98
C ASN A 39 -5.49 1.80 5.56
N SER A 40 -5.65 0.79 4.72
CA SER A 40 -5.45 -0.62 5.11
C SER A 40 -3.97 -1.00 5.23
N SER A 41 -3.07 -0.18 4.67
CA SER A 41 -1.61 -0.34 4.78
C SER A 41 -0.90 1.00 4.75
N MET A 42 0.22 1.08 5.46
CA MET A 42 1.12 2.24 5.49
C MET A 42 2.58 1.77 5.48
N LYS A 43 3.46 2.60 4.92
CA LYS A 43 4.91 2.38 4.96
C LYS A 43 5.57 3.66 5.47
N ALA A 44 6.53 3.51 6.39
CA ALA A 44 7.33 4.60 6.92
C ALA A 44 8.79 4.18 7.03
N ALA A 45 9.72 5.11 6.82
CA ALA A 45 11.12 4.85 7.09
C ALA A 45 11.36 4.71 8.60
N GLU A 46 12.31 3.87 9.01
CA GLU A 46 12.59 3.65 10.43
C GLU A 46 13.02 4.93 11.18
N ASN A 47 13.54 5.93 10.49
CA ASN A 47 13.94 7.21 11.06
C ASN A 47 12.85 8.29 11.09
N VAL A 48 11.59 7.94 10.79
CA VAL A 48 10.47 8.90 10.74
C VAL A 48 10.16 9.52 12.11
N GLY A 49 10.57 8.89 13.19
CA GLY A 49 10.24 9.28 14.56
C GLY A 49 8.82 8.89 14.94
N THR A 50 7.81 9.63 14.54
CA THR A 50 6.39 9.32 14.83
C THR A 50 5.60 9.11 13.54
N LEU A 51 4.91 7.99 13.48
CA LEU A 51 3.93 7.67 12.44
C LEU A 51 2.53 7.89 12.99
N ASN A 52 1.72 8.68 12.30
CA ASN A 52 0.33 8.91 12.63
C ASN A 52 -0.59 8.09 11.70
N ILE A 53 -1.31 7.14 12.28
CA ILE A 53 -2.24 6.25 11.56
C ILE A 53 -3.62 6.84 11.65
N PRO A 54 -4.23 7.30 10.53
CA PRO A 54 -5.51 7.98 10.55
C PRO A 54 -6.65 6.98 10.76
N VAL A 55 -7.53 7.32 11.68
CA VAL A 55 -8.80 6.63 11.98
C VAL A 55 -9.95 7.57 11.68
N HIS A 56 -10.93 7.11 10.93
CA HIS A 56 -12.08 7.88 10.50
C HIS A 56 -13.37 7.31 11.08
N VAL A 57 -14.24 8.20 11.57
CA VAL A 57 -15.61 7.89 11.95
C VAL A 57 -16.54 8.51 10.91
N THR A 58 -17.29 7.66 10.24
CA THR A 58 -18.33 8.08 9.29
C THR A 58 -19.67 8.12 10.02
N SER A 59 -20.29 9.28 10.08
CA SER A 59 -21.62 9.51 10.67
C SER A 59 -22.28 10.69 9.96
N LEU A 60 -23.61 10.81 10.07
CA LEU A 60 -24.36 11.91 9.46
C LEU A 60 -24.22 13.21 10.27
N ASN A 61 -24.39 13.13 11.59
CA ASN A 61 -24.41 14.29 12.48
C ASN A 61 -23.23 14.35 13.46
N GLY A 62 -22.25 13.43 13.32
CA GLY A 62 -21.07 13.37 14.18
C GLY A 62 -21.33 12.67 15.50
N VAL A 63 -21.29 11.36 15.51
CA VAL A 63 -21.50 10.52 16.70
C VAL A 63 -20.23 10.50 17.55
N ALA A 64 -20.40 10.76 18.87
CA ALA A 64 -19.32 10.57 19.83
C ALA A 64 -19.08 9.06 20.08
N THR A 65 -17.84 8.61 20.03
CA THR A 65 -17.48 7.22 20.31
C THR A 65 -16.04 7.08 20.81
N THR A 66 -15.74 5.95 21.43
CA THR A 66 -14.37 5.58 21.80
C THR A 66 -13.97 4.31 21.07
N VAL A 67 -12.93 4.42 20.23
CA VAL A 67 -12.33 3.30 19.52
C VAL A 67 -11.17 2.79 20.35
N THR A 68 -11.19 1.51 20.70
CA THR A 68 -10.06 0.81 21.33
C THR A 68 -9.33 -0.03 20.28
N TYR A 69 -8.02 -0.12 20.40
CA TYR A 69 -7.19 -0.81 19.45
C TYR A 69 -6.12 -1.66 20.14
N GLU A 70 -5.48 -2.51 19.39
CA GLU A 70 -4.32 -3.29 19.80
C GLU A 70 -3.27 -3.33 18.68
N PHE A 71 -2.02 -3.47 19.08
CA PHE A 71 -0.93 -3.77 18.18
C PHE A 71 -0.75 -5.28 18.09
N VAL A 72 -0.57 -5.77 16.85
CA VAL A 72 -0.27 -7.16 16.56
C VAL A 72 1.14 -7.21 15.98
N ASN A 73 2.07 -7.83 16.72
CA ASN A 73 3.43 -8.03 16.27
C ASN A 73 3.46 -8.91 15.01
N GLY A 74 4.30 -8.52 14.07
CA GLY A 74 4.70 -9.32 12.93
C GLY A 74 6.19 -9.59 13.00
N SER A 75 6.95 -9.17 11.98
CA SER A 75 8.41 -9.12 12.04
C SER A 75 8.91 -7.93 12.89
N ALA A 76 8.08 -6.89 13.09
CA ALA A 76 8.33 -5.83 14.06
C ALA A 76 7.69 -6.16 15.40
N THR A 77 8.40 -5.87 16.51
CA THR A 77 7.99 -6.18 17.88
C THR A 77 7.78 -4.89 18.67
N GLN A 78 6.63 -4.77 19.36
CA GLN A 78 6.35 -3.65 20.25
C GLN A 78 7.36 -3.59 21.40
N GLY A 79 7.83 -2.37 21.72
CA GLY A 79 8.87 -2.14 22.72
C GLY A 79 10.30 -2.29 22.20
N VAL A 80 10.49 -2.85 21.00
CA VAL A 80 11.79 -3.01 20.33
C VAL A 80 11.86 -2.13 19.08
N ASP A 81 10.86 -2.23 18.22
CA ASP A 81 10.83 -1.59 16.91
C ASP A 81 9.84 -0.42 16.85
N PHE A 82 8.84 -0.44 17.73
CA PHE A 82 7.85 0.63 17.85
C PHE A 82 7.19 0.66 19.22
N GLU A 83 6.59 1.80 19.57
CA GLU A 83 5.84 2.01 20.82
C GLU A 83 4.52 2.73 20.52
N ASP A 84 3.48 2.48 21.36
CA ASP A 84 2.25 3.27 21.36
C ASP A 84 2.51 4.67 21.95
N ALA A 85 2.62 5.68 21.09
CA ALA A 85 2.78 7.05 21.51
C ALA A 85 1.44 7.72 21.91
N THR A 86 0.30 7.16 21.56
CA THR A 86 -1.02 7.56 22.08
C THR A 86 -1.17 7.16 23.54
N GLY A 87 -0.57 6.02 23.93
CA GLY A 87 -0.35 5.61 25.33
C GLY A 87 -1.56 5.04 26.05
N SER A 88 -2.75 5.06 25.47
CA SER A 88 -4.00 4.64 26.13
C SER A 88 -4.65 3.39 25.52
N GLY A 89 -4.18 2.93 24.34
CA GLY A 89 -4.83 1.86 23.58
C GLY A 89 -6.23 2.24 23.10
N SER A 90 -6.56 3.55 23.12
CA SER A 90 -7.86 4.07 22.73
C SER A 90 -7.78 5.50 22.22
N ILE A 91 -8.71 5.85 21.34
CA ILE A 91 -8.95 7.22 20.89
C ILE A 91 -10.44 7.55 21.02
N THR A 92 -10.75 8.73 21.55
CA THR A 92 -12.14 9.18 21.77
C THR A 92 -12.47 10.27 20.77
N PHE A 93 -13.57 10.09 20.05
CA PHE A 93 -14.17 11.09 19.17
C PHE A 93 -15.29 11.79 19.92
N SER A 94 -15.24 13.11 19.97
CA SER A 94 -16.36 13.93 20.42
C SER A 94 -17.39 14.08 19.31
N ALA A 95 -18.59 14.51 19.64
CA ALA A 95 -19.62 14.82 18.64
C ALA A 95 -19.07 15.85 17.62
N GLY A 96 -19.21 15.55 16.33
CA GLY A 96 -18.70 16.37 15.24
C GLY A 96 -17.25 16.10 14.83
N GLU A 97 -16.50 15.31 15.57
CA GLU A 97 -15.16 14.87 15.15
C GLU A 97 -15.27 13.64 14.26
N SER A 98 -14.60 13.65 13.12
CA SER A 98 -14.61 12.55 12.14
C SER A 98 -13.25 11.91 11.90
N GLU A 99 -12.16 12.54 12.32
CA GLU A 99 -10.80 12.02 12.10
C GLU A 99 -9.94 12.20 13.34
N LYS A 100 -9.21 11.17 13.70
CA LYS A 100 -8.15 11.17 14.72
C LYS A 100 -7.03 10.22 14.32
N TYR A 101 -5.93 10.28 15.06
CA TYR A 101 -4.72 9.53 14.75
C TYR A 101 -4.34 8.64 15.92
N ILE A 102 -3.94 7.41 15.60
CA ILE A 102 -3.15 6.57 16.50
C ILE A 102 -1.69 6.91 16.21
N SER A 103 -1.00 7.50 17.18
CA SER A 103 0.40 7.88 17.06
C SER A 103 1.29 6.73 17.50
N VAL A 104 2.21 6.33 16.63
CA VAL A 104 3.16 5.24 16.84
C VAL A 104 4.57 5.83 16.77
N LYS A 105 5.34 5.71 17.85
CA LYS A 105 6.76 6.04 17.82
C LYS A 105 7.51 4.88 17.19
N ILE A 106 8.25 5.15 16.14
CA ILE A 106 9.15 4.18 15.52
C ILE A 106 10.52 4.27 16.21
N ILE A 107 11.07 3.13 16.57
CA ILE A 107 12.40 3.00 17.21
C ILE A 107 13.38 2.60 16.12
N PRO A 108 14.28 3.51 15.69
CA PRO A 108 15.22 3.22 14.61
C PRO A 108 16.37 2.32 15.09
N HIS A 109 16.90 1.51 14.21
CA HIS A 109 18.10 0.68 14.42
C HIS A 109 19.24 1.16 13.52
N LEU A 110 19.50 2.46 13.51
CA LEU A 110 20.44 3.12 12.61
C LEU A 110 21.82 2.47 12.58
N GLY A 111 22.35 2.27 11.37
CA GLY A 111 23.64 1.62 11.12
C GLY A 111 23.59 0.09 11.18
N VAL A 112 22.41 -0.50 11.41
CA VAL A 112 22.24 -1.96 11.45
C VAL A 112 21.18 -2.37 10.44
N PHE A 113 21.59 -3.01 9.38
CA PHE A 113 20.61 -3.58 8.43
C PHE A 113 19.79 -4.68 9.07
N THR A 114 18.51 -4.46 9.24
CA THR A 114 17.55 -5.40 9.82
C THR A 114 16.52 -5.91 8.82
N GLY A 115 16.49 -5.30 7.64
CA GLY A 115 15.45 -5.48 6.65
C GLY A 115 14.12 -4.79 7.01
N ASP A 116 13.21 -4.69 6.05
CA ASP A 116 11.89 -4.14 6.29
C ASP A 116 11.14 -5.00 7.32
N ARG A 117 10.54 -4.37 8.33
CA ARG A 117 9.79 -5.03 9.41
C ARG A 117 8.36 -4.57 9.43
N ALA A 118 7.44 -5.42 9.85
CA ALA A 118 6.02 -5.14 9.81
C ALA A 118 5.30 -5.47 11.11
N PHE A 119 4.27 -4.69 11.41
CA PHE A 119 3.27 -4.94 12.45
C PHE A 119 1.89 -4.51 11.94
N SER A 120 0.84 -4.78 12.71
CA SER A 120 -0.50 -4.33 12.40
C SER A 120 -1.14 -3.63 13.58
N VAL A 121 -2.04 -2.68 13.29
CA VAL A 121 -2.94 -2.08 14.28
C VAL A 121 -4.34 -2.55 13.96
N LYS A 122 -5.06 -3.06 14.96
CA LYS A 122 -6.40 -3.63 14.79
C LYS A 122 -7.37 -3.03 15.81
N PHE A 123 -8.60 -2.75 15.40
CA PHE A 123 -9.65 -2.36 16.34
C PHE A 123 -10.07 -3.55 17.21
N LYS A 124 -10.18 -3.28 18.51
CA LYS A 124 -10.78 -4.20 19.49
C LYS A 124 -12.25 -3.91 19.69
N SER A 125 -12.60 -2.61 19.73
CA SER A 125 -13.98 -2.14 19.84
C SER A 125 -14.08 -0.75 19.20
N THR A 126 -15.24 -0.46 18.64
CA THR A 126 -15.61 0.84 18.07
C THR A 126 -16.68 1.55 18.91
N GLY A 127 -16.88 1.09 20.16
CA GLY A 127 -17.96 1.58 21.04
C GLY A 127 -19.33 1.13 20.52
N ASP A 128 -20.27 2.06 20.49
CA ASP A 128 -21.66 1.80 20.08
C ASP A 128 -21.90 1.89 18.57
N ILE A 129 -20.86 2.18 17.78
CA ILE A 129 -20.93 2.24 16.31
C ILE A 129 -20.38 1.00 15.65
N ALA A 130 -20.73 0.78 14.39
CA ALA A 130 -20.27 -0.37 13.64
C ALA A 130 -18.75 -0.29 13.35
N THR A 131 -18.13 -1.45 13.15
CA THR A 131 -16.78 -1.53 12.63
C THR A 131 -16.83 -1.60 11.10
N GLY A 132 -16.16 -0.67 10.43
CA GLY A 132 -16.08 -0.63 8.98
C GLY A 132 -15.20 -1.74 8.40
N ALA A 133 -15.18 -1.85 7.07
CA ALA A 133 -14.44 -2.88 6.37
C ALA A 133 -12.92 -2.84 6.64
N SER A 134 -12.35 -1.62 6.76
CA SER A 134 -10.94 -1.43 7.09
C SER A 134 -10.73 -1.36 8.60
N ASN A 135 -10.78 -2.49 9.28
CA ASN A 135 -10.60 -2.61 10.73
C ASN A 135 -9.17 -2.96 11.16
N THR A 136 -8.28 -3.08 10.20
CA THR A 136 -6.85 -3.39 10.39
C THR A 136 -6.03 -2.51 9.46
N CYS A 137 -4.95 -1.93 9.97
CA CYS A 137 -3.93 -1.23 9.20
C CYS A 137 -2.59 -1.96 9.36
N ASN A 138 -2.03 -2.43 8.24
CA ASN A 138 -0.71 -3.06 8.20
C ASN A 138 0.35 -1.99 8.03
N VAL A 139 1.37 -1.97 8.88
CA VAL A 139 2.45 -1.00 8.84
C VAL A 139 3.76 -1.69 8.52
N THR A 140 4.46 -1.18 7.51
CA THR A 140 5.83 -1.59 7.18
C THR A 140 6.80 -0.50 7.61
N ILE A 141 7.76 -0.84 8.46
CA ILE A 141 8.91 -0.02 8.80
C ILE A 141 10.01 -0.35 7.80
N ALA A 142 10.31 0.62 6.93
CA ALA A 142 11.35 0.46 5.92
C ALA A 142 12.73 0.69 6.55
N ASP A 143 13.58 -0.31 6.42
CA ASP A 143 14.99 -0.21 6.77
C ASP A 143 15.71 0.70 5.76
N ILE A 144 16.44 1.69 6.27
CA ILE A 144 17.21 2.66 5.47
C ILE A 144 18.70 2.33 5.42
N ASP A 145 19.14 1.33 6.19
CA ASP A 145 20.54 0.95 6.34
C ASP A 145 20.98 -0.17 5.40
N HIS A 146 20.22 -0.37 4.29
CA HIS A 146 20.59 -1.38 3.31
C HIS A 146 22.01 -1.16 2.80
N PRO A 147 22.89 -2.20 2.81
CA PRO A 147 24.28 -2.07 2.42
C PRO A 147 24.54 -1.48 1.02
N LEU A 148 23.55 -1.58 0.15
CA LEU A 148 23.59 -1.09 -1.24
C LEU A 148 22.68 0.12 -1.47
N SER A 149 22.25 0.81 -0.40
CA SER A 149 21.29 1.93 -0.50
C SER A 149 21.76 3.04 -1.44
N ASN A 150 23.07 3.26 -1.56
CA ASN A 150 23.66 4.22 -2.47
C ASN A 150 23.51 3.86 -3.97
N LEU A 151 23.14 2.62 -4.27
CA LEU A 151 22.89 2.18 -5.65
C LEU A 151 21.41 2.29 -6.06
N PHE A 152 20.49 2.48 -5.10
CA PHE A 152 19.06 2.50 -5.41
C PHE A 152 18.63 3.86 -5.94
N GLY A 153 17.79 3.83 -6.96
CA GLY A 153 17.25 5.05 -7.58
C GLY A 153 17.03 4.92 -9.07
N THR A 154 16.63 6.04 -9.67
CA THR A 154 16.44 6.16 -11.12
C THR A 154 17.67 6.86 -11.71
N TYR A 155 18.21 6.27 -12.75
CA TYR A 155 19.43 6.70 -13.43
C TYR A 155 19.15 7.01 -14.89
N LYS A 156 19.76 8.06 -15.40
CA LYS A 156 19.82 8.30 -16.83
C LYS A 156 20.96 7.48 -17.43
N ALA A 157 20.62 6.46 -18.20
CA ALA A 157 21.57 5.66 -18.95
C ALA A 157 21.78 6.27 -20.35
N THR A 158 22.99 6.09 -20.89
CA THR A 158 23.33 6.47 -22.26
C THR A 158 24.04 5.32 -22.96
N ALA A 159 23.76 5.13 -24.23
CA ALA A 159 24.45 4.15 -25.07
C ALA A 159 24.61 4.67 -26.49
N PHE A 160 25.53 4.04 -27.23
CA PHE A 160 25.72 4.28 -28.62
C PHE A 160 25.40 3.03 -29.44
N SER A 161 24.62 3.19 -30.49
CA SER A 161 24.34 2.15 -31.47
C SER A 161 24.83 2.60 -32.85
N PRO A 162 25.53 1.74 -33.61
CA PRO A 162 25.93 2.07 -34.97
C PRO A 162 24.76 2.42 -35.90
N TRP A 163 23.57 1.95 -35.56
CA TRP A 163 22.34 2.13 -36.36
C TRP A 163 21.50 3.33 -35.94
N ARG A 164 21.65 3.79 -34.68
CA ARG A 164 20.80 4.85 -34.08
C ARG A 164 21.56 6.05 -33.56
N GLY A 165 22.90 5.97 -33.51
CA GLY A 165 23.73 6.98 -32.87
C GLY A 165 23.64 6.88 -31.34
N GLU A 166 23.85 8.01 -30.67
CA GLU A 166 23.75 8.14 -29.22
C GLU A 166 22.28 8.24 -28.77
N TYR A 167 21.90 7.48 -27.74
CA TYR A 167 20.56 7.53 -27.18
C TYR A 167 20.60 7.38 -25.66
N SER A 168 19.56 7.86 -24.99
CA SER A 168 19.47 7.81 -23.53
C SER A 168 18.06 7.42 -23.07
N TRP A 169 17.98 6.81 -21.88
CA TRP A 169 16.74 6.40 -21.25
C TRP A 169 16.87 6.43 -19.72
N GLU A 170 15.78 6.22 -19.03
CA GLU A 170 15.77 6.04 -17.58
C GLU A 170 15.69 4.56 -17.23
N LEU A 171 16.52 4.12 -16.30
CA LEU A 171 16.46 2.81 -15.67
C LEU A 171 16.37 2.97 -14.16
N THR A 172 15.75 2.00 -13.49
CA THR A 172 15.62 2.02 -12.03
C THR A 172 16.36 0.84 -11.41
N ILE A 173 17.19 1.12 -10.41
CA ILE A 173 17.84 0.11 -9.57
C ILE A 173 17.10 0.03 -8.24
N SER A 174 16.70 -1.18 -7.83
CA SER A 174 16.02 -1.46 -6.57
C SER A 174 16.63 -2.65 -5.84
N LYS A 175 16.37 -2.74 -4.53
CA LYS A 175 16.82 -3.88 -3.69
C LYS A 175 16.09 -5.18 -4.06
N ASP A 176 16.70 -6.30 -3.72
CA ASP A 176 16.00 -7.58 -3.58
C ASP A 176 15.47 -7.71 -2.14
N GLU A 177 14.28 -8.29 -1.96
CA GLU A 177 13.65 -8.40 -0.64
C GLU A 177 14.25 -9.52 0.22
N SER A 178 15.00 -10.44 -0.37
CA SER A 178 15.53 -11.65 0.29
C SER A 178 17.04 -11.75 0.30
N ASP A 179 17.73 -11.04 -0.60
CA ASP A 179 19.18 -11.14 -0.79
C ASP A 179 19.80 -9.74 -0.83
N VAL A 180 20.55 -9.39 0.20
CA VAL A 180 21.18 -8.08 0.40
C VAL A 180 22.30 -7.78 -0.60
N THR A 181 22.80 -8.77 -1.30
CA THR A 181 23.83 -8.62 -2.32
C THR A 181 23.23 -8.45 -3.72
N LYS A 182 21.93 -8.71 -3.85
CA LYS A 182 21.23 -8.72 -5.13
C LYS A 182 20.48 -7.41 -5.36
N ILE A 183 20.62 -6.87 -6.55
CA ILE A 183 19.88 -5.71 -7.02
C ILE A 183 19.01 -6.10 -8.22
N TRP A 184 17.90 -5.36 -8.38
CA TRP A 184 17.08 -5.44 -9.58
C TRP A 184 17.25 -4.19 -10.40
N MET A 185 17.44 -4.35 -11.71
CA MET A 185 17.46 -3.28 -12.68
C MET A 185 16.22 -3.40 -13.57
N THR A 186 15.36 -2.39 -13.54
CA THR A 186 14.15 -2.29 -14.38
C THR A 186 14.45 -1.43 -15.57
N ASP A 187 13.96 -1.84 -16.75
CA ASP A 187 14.19 -1.19 -18.05
C ASP A 187 15.68 -1.01 -18.39
N PRO A 188 16.48 -2.11 -18.36
CA PRO A 188 17.91 -2.04 -18.64
C PRO A 188 18.23 -1.65 -20.08
N ASP A 189 17.26 -1.72 -21.00
CA ASP A 189 17.36 -1.32 -22.40
C ASP A 189 16.05 -0.65 -22.86
N PRO A 190 16.09 0.55 -23.47
CA PRO A 190 14.92 1.29 -23.94
C PRO A 190 14.19 0.57 -25.07
N TYR A 191 14.82 -0.38 -25.72
CA TYR A 191 14.21 -1.17 -26.80
C TYR A 191 13.01 -1.98 -26.29
N PHE A 192 13.10 -2.51 -25.07
CA PHE A 192 12.01 -3.26 -24.48
C PHE A 192 10.80 -2.36 -24.18
N ALA A 193 11.03 -1.17 -23.63
CA ALA A 193 9.97 -0.21 -23.34
C ALA A 193 9.23 0.26 -24.61
N SER A 194 9.95 0.41 -25.74
CA SER A 194 9.35 0.83 -27.02
C SER A 194 8.39 -0.20 -27.62
N TYR A 195 8.49 -1.46 -27.21
CA TYR A 195 7.58 -2.54 -27.60
C TYR A 195 6.52 -2.86 -26.54
N GLY A 196 6.40 -2.04 -25.50
CA GLY A 196 5.45 -2.26 -24.41
C GLY A 196 5.84 -3.37 -23.42
N TYR A 197 7.10 -3.80 -23.43
CA TYR A 197 7.63 -4.79 -22.49
C TYR A 197 8.47 -4.09 -21.42
N SER A 198 8.19 -4.39 -20.15
CA SER A 198 9.09 -4.03 -19.05
C SER A 198 10.07 -5.17 -18.84
N ALA A 199 11.35 -4.88 -19.01
CA ALA A 199 12.41 -5.84 -18.71
C ALA A 199 12.90 -5.62 -17.28
N LYS A 200 13.09 -6.71 -16.54
CA LYS A 200 13.68 -6.68 -15.21
C LYS A 200 14.77 -7.74 -15.14
N ILE A 201 16.00 -7.31 -14.87
CA ILE A 201 17.15 -8.20 -14.69
C ILE A 201 17.73 -8.00 -13.30
N TYR A 202 18.43 -9.00 -12.78
CA TYR A 202 19.14 -8.87 -11.52
C TYR A 202 20.65 -8.94 -11.69
N GLY A 203 21.35 -8.24 -10.82
CA GLY A 203 22.79 -8.29 -10.66
C GLY A 203 23.16 -8.66 -9.23
N ILE A 204 24.31 -9.31 -9.08
CA ILE A 204 24.92 -9.62 -7.78
C ILE A 204 26.11 -8.67 -7.58
N VAL A 205 26.08 -7.95 -6.46
CA VAL A 205 27.15 -7.03 -6.05
C VAL A 205 28.14 -7.79 -5.20
N ASN A 206 29.43 -7.65 -5.49
CA ASN A 206 30.49 -8.29 -4.71
C ASN A 206 30.61 -7.66 -3.30
N ASP A 207 31.27 -8.35 -2.37
CA ASP A 207 31.43 -7.89 -0.98
C ASP A 207 32.18 -6.54 -0.90
N ALA A 208 33.10 -6.29 -1.80
CA ALA A 208 33.84 -5.03 -1.88
C ALA A 208 33.00 -3.86 -2.46
N LYS A 209 31.79 -4.14 -2.95
CA LYS A 209 30.86 -3.18 -3.61
C LYS A 209 31.46 -2.43 -4.80
N THR A 210 32.39 -3.07 -5.51
CA THR A 210 33.12 -2.50 -6.64
C THR A 210 32.68 -3.08 -7.97
N GLU A 211 31.90 -4.17 -7.95
CA GLU A 211 31.51 -4.90 -9.17
C GLU A 211 30.09 -5.44 -9.04
N ILE A 212 29.35 -5.37 -10.14
CA ILE A 212 28.03 -6.01 -10.28
C ILE A 212 28.14 -7.05 -11.39
N THR A 213 27.88 -8.30 -11.05
CA THR A 213 27.82 -9.41 -12.01
C THR A 213 26.38 -9.68 -12.40
N PHE A 214 26.06 -9.64 -13.69
CA PHE A 214 24.75 -10.03 -14.21
C PHE A 214 24.81 -11.48 -14.71
N PRO A 215 24.10 -12.42 -14.07
CA PRO A 215 24.08 -13.81 -14.53
C PRO A 215 23.51 -13.95 -15.94
N ASN A 216 24.06 -14.84 -16.71
CA ASN A 216 23.57 -15.16 -18.05
C ASN A 216 22.20 -15.87 -17.98
N ARG A 217 21.36 -15.67 -19.01
CA ARG A 217 20.07 -16.37 -19.18
C ARG A 217 19.06 -16.12 -18.07
N GLN A 218 18.82 -14.87 -17.76
CA GLN A 218 17.74 -14.51 -16.84
C GLN A 218 16.39 -14.64 -17.55
N GLU A 219 15.45 -15.38 -16.95
CA GLU A 219 14.16 -15.75 -17.56
C GLU A 219 13.11 -14.63 -17.63
N HIS A 220 13.44 -13.43 -17.19
CA HIS A 220 12.48 -12.33 -17.07
C HIS A 220 12.34 -11.44 -18.30
N VAL A 221 12.98 -11.79 -19.38
CA VAL A 221 12.87 -11.08 -20.66
C VAL A 221 11.95 -11.87 -21.58
N SER A 222 10.90 -11.20 -22.08
CA SER A 222 9.82 -11.79 -22.92
C SER A 222 10.29 -12.83 -23.94
N ALA A 223 9.34 -13.64 -24.42
CA ALA A 223 9.49 -14.84 -25.26
C ALA A 223 10.40 -14.76 -26.50
N TYR A 224 11.08 -13.66 -26.75
CA TYR A 224 11.87 -13.43 -27.96
C TYR A 224 13.38 -13.22 -27.78
N SER A 225 13.89 -13.12 -26.56
CA SER A 225 15.33 -12.91 -26.39
C SER A 225 15.89 -13.51 -25.11
N THR A 226 16.79 -14.47 -25.28
CA THR A 226 17.80 -14.76 -24.26
C THR A 226 18.79 -13.61 -24.30
N VAL A 227 18.65 -12.62 -23.40
CA VAL A 227 19.64 -11.56 -23.29
C VAL A 227 20.88 -12.17 -22.66
N ILE A 228 21.94 -12.30 -23.47
CA ILE A 228 23.27 -12.59 -22.96
C ILE A 228 23.81 -11.25 -22.45
N VAL A 229 23.59 -10.97 -21.15
CA VAL A 229 24.20 -9.79 -20.52
C VAL A 229 25.51 -10.23 -19.89
N GLY A 230 26.60 -9.94 -20.55
CA GLY A 230 27.90 -9.88 -19.93
C GLY A 230 28.28 -8.41 -19.72
N LEU A 231 27.59 -7.74 -18.80
CA LEU A 231 27.89 -6.36 -18.45
C LEU A 231 28.65 -6.34 -17.12
N PHE A 232 29.87 -5.85 -17.14
CA PHE A 232 30.62 -5.50 -15.94
C PHE A 232 30.45 -4.00 -15.73
N VAL A 233 29.84 -3.62 -14.62
CA VAL A 233 29.76 -2.22 -14.18
C VAL A 233 30.78 -2.04 -13.05
N ILE A 234 31.78 -1.20 -13.27
CA ILE A 234 32.71 -0.80 -12.21
C ILE A 234 32.07 0.38 -11.50
N LEU A 235 31.81 0.22 -10.21
CA LEU A 235 31.32 1.29 -9.33
C LEU A 235 32.54 2.05 -8.80
N TYR A 236 32.59 3.37 -8.99
CA TYR A 236 33.61 4.26 -8.45
C TYR A 236 33.08 5.01 -7.23
#